data_4dd924400f32734e68d038c9b4d02f47
#
_entry.id   4dd924400f32734e68d038c9b4d02f47
#
_cell.length_a   1.000
_cell.length_b   1.000
_cell.length_c   1.000
_cell.angle_alpha   90.00
_cell.angle_beta   90.00
_cell.angle_gamma   90.00
#
_symmetry.space_group_name_H-M   'P 1'
#
loop_
_entity.id
_entity.type
_entity.pdbx_description
1 polymer ?
#
loop_
_entity_poly.entity_id
_entity_poly.type
_entity_poly.pdbx_seq_one_letter_code
_entity_poly.pdbx_strand_id
1 'polypeptide(L)'
;MSDKIIAYKGMDENMCCRGKQYEIGKTYTEDKAICSISGMHACENPLDVFQYYRPDGKNRFFEVECNGAINKGENDSKLACTELKVAGELSLAKFIRLSVQTTFELAMNRAKKKTSGDSSSAATSGYYSSAATSGDRSSAATSGYYSSAATSGDRSSAATSGYYSIAATSGDRSSAATSGNYSSAATSGDSSSAATSGDFSSAATSGDSSSAATSGDSSSAATSGDSSSAATSGNRSSAATSGDSSSAATSGNRSSAATSGNYSTATATGGYCSAQVEGKNSLAIANGAHSKARGVLGCYLVLTEYADGGKLLWAKIAKVDGTAIKENVWYTLKNGEFEEV
;
A
#
# COMPACT_ATOMS: atom_id res chain seq x y z
N MET A 1 -19.17 -21.19 -20.32
CA MET A 1 -18.63 -21.16 -18.93
C MET A 1 -18.11 -19.77 -18.75
N SER A 2 -18.57 -18.99 -17.74
CA SER A 2 -18.00 -17.68 -17.46
C SER A 2 -16.56 -17.90 -17.00
N ASP A 3 -15.61 -17.20 -17.64
CA ASP A 3 -14.20 -17.31 -17.26
C ASP A 3 -14.05 -16.80 -15.82
N LYS A 4 -13.51 -17.66 -14.95
CA LYS A 4 -13.17 -17.33 -13.57
C LYS A 4 -12.11 -16.23 -13.57
N ILE A 5 -12.36 -15.14 -12.83
CA ILE A 5 -11.39 -14.07 -12.62
C ILE A 5 -10.74 -14.23 -11.24
N ILE A 6 -9.40 -14.28 -11.20
CA ILE A 6 -8.65 -14.14 -9.95
C ILE A 6 -8.54 -12.65 -9.65
N ALA A 7 -8.91 -12.28 -8.44
CA ALA A 7 -8.91 -10.90 -7.97
C ALA A 7 -8.48 -10.83 -6.50
N TYR A 8 -8.35 -9.62 -5.98
CA TYR A 8 -7.85 -9.37 -4.64
C TYR A 8 -8.84 -8.53 -3.85
N LYS A 9 -8.93 -8.84 -2.55
CA LYS A 9 -9.90 -8.20 -1.66
C LYS A 9 -9.25 -7.86 -0.33
N GLY A 10 -9.50 -6.63 0.15
CA GLY A 10 -9.26 -6.24 1.53
C GLY A 10 -10.49 -6.53 2.41
N MET A 11 -10.26 -6.87 3.66
CA MET A 11 -11.27 -7.03 4.71
C MET A 11 -10.71 -6.48 6.01
N ASP A 12 -11.56 -6.19 6.98
CA ASP A 12 -11.11 -5.80 8.31
C ASP A 12 -10.45 -6.99 9.09
N GLU A 13 -10.00 -6.73 10.30
CA GLU A 13 -9.34 -7.73 11.16
C GLU A 13 -10.22 -8.96 11.44
N ASN A 14 -11.54 -8.81 11.39
CA ASN A 14 -12.51 -9.87 11.60
C ASN A 14 -12.98 -10.54 10.30
N MET A 15 -12.32 -10.29 9.17
CA MET A 15 -12.74 -10.75 7.84
C MET A 15 -14.14 -10.25 7.44
N CYS A 16 -14.52 -9.05 7.87
CA CYS A 16 -15.76 -8.38 7.44
C CYS A 16 -15.49 -7.36 6.34
N CYS A 17 -16.44 -7.24 5.42
CA CYS A 17 -16.46 -6.21 4.39
C CYS A 17 -17.89 -5.76 4.16
N ARG A 18 -18.19 -4.46 4.40
CA ARG A 18 -19.54 -3.88 4.26
C ARG A 18 -20.61 -4.67 5.03
N GLY A 19 -20.29 -5.11 6.25
CA GLY A 19 -21.23 -5.85 7.12
C GLY A 19 -21.42 -7.33 6.76
N LYS A 20 -20.74 -7.83 5.72
CA LYS A 20 -20.74 -9.26 5.36
C LYS A 20 -19.51 -9.94 5.93
N GLN A 21 -19.71 -11.02 6.67
CA GLN A 21 -18.67 -11.87 7.21
C GLN A 21 -18.21 -12.88 6.15
N TYR A 22 -16.88 -13.04 6.01
CA TYR A 22 -16.26 -13.99 5.08
C TYR A 22 -15.44 -15.04 5.82
N GLU A 23 -15.23 -16.18 5.19
CA GLU A 23 -14.40 -17.28 5.67
C GLU A 23 -13.59 -17.87 4.51
N ILE A 24 -12.34 -18.25 4.78
CA ILE A 24 -11.46 -18.86 3.78
C ILE A 24 -12.06 -20.20 3.31
N GLY A 25 -12.01 -20.43 2.00
CA GLY A 25 -12.53 -21.64 1.34
C GLY A 25 -14.02 -21.58 1.01
N LYS A 26 -14.78 -20.64 1.57
CA LYS A 26 -16.23 -20.52 1.31
C LYS A 26 -16.53 -19.71 0.05
N THR A 27 -17.63 -20.09 -0.61
CA THR A 27 -18.21 -19.36 -1.75
C THR A 27 -19.46 -18.62 -1.27
N TYR A 28 -19.61 -17.40 -1.72
CA TYR A 28 -20.72 -16.49 -1.42
C TYR A 28 -21.42 -16.10 -2.70
N THR A 29 -22.71 -15.84 -2.62
CA THR A 29 -23.55 -15.44 -3.77
C THR A 29 -24.34 -14.18 -3.47
N GLU A 30 -24.62 -13.41 -4.52
CA GLU A 30 -25.46 -12.21 -4.53
C GLU A 30 -26.30 -12.20 -5.82
N ASP A 31 -27.48 -11.63 -5.78
CA ASP A 31 -28.41 -11.62 -6.93
C ASP A 31 -27.94 -10.73 -8.07
N LYS A 32 -27.19 -9.68 -7.77
CA LYS A 32 -26.77 -8.65 -8.75
C LYS A 32 -25.32 -8.23 -8.52
N ALA A 33 -24.64 -7.93 -9.61
CA ALA A 33 -23.30 -7.33 -9.61
C ALA A 33 -23.33 -6.00 -10.35
N ILE A 34 -23.24 -4.88 -9.60
CA ILE A 34 -23.13 -3.52 -10.13
C ILE A 34 -21.99 -2.85 -9.38
N CYS A 35 -20.90 -2.54 -10.06
CA CYS A 35 -19.69 -2.02 -9.43
C CYS A 35 -19.99 -0.77 -8.61
N SER A 36 -19.48 -0.72 -7.39
CA SER A 36 -19.70 0.32 -6.36
C SER A 36 -21.09 0.37 -5.73
N ILE A 37 -22.09 -0.34 -6.24
CA ILE A 37 -23.48 -0.31 -5.76
C ILE A 37 -23.88 -1.63 -5.09
N SER A 38 -23.80 -2.76 -5.79
CA SER A 38 -24.27 -4.06 -5.31
C SER A 38 -23.36 -5.20 -5.77
N GLY A 39 -23.47 -6.36 -5.11
CA GLY A 39 -22.60 -7.51 -5.36
C GLY A 39 -21.33 -7.49 -4.52
N MET A 40 -20.53 -8.51 -4.70
CA MET A 40 -19.26 -8.66 -3.99
C MET A 40 -18.13 -8.04 -4.80
N HIS A 41 -17.37 -7.11 -4.17
CA HIS A 41 -16.35 -6.34 -4.85
C HIS A 41 -14.95 -6.88 -4.56
N ALA A 42 -14.10 -6.85 -5.59
CA ALA A 42 -12.67 -7.15 -5.54
C ALA A 42 -11.93 -6.29 -6.58
N CYS A 43 -10.59 -6.28 -6.58
CA CYS A 43 -9.76 -5.60 -7.57
C CYS A 43 -8.90 -6.62 -8.33
N GLU A 44 -8.82 -6.52 -9.65
CA GLU A 44 -7.92 -7.35 -10.46
C GLU A 44 -6.44 -6.97 -10.20
N ASN A 45 -6.17 -5.68 -9.95
CA ASN A 45 -4.86 -5.22 -9.50
C ASN A 45 -4.84 -5.14 -7.96
N PRO A 46 -4.02 -5.91 -7.26
CA PRO A 46 -3.97 -5.86 -5.80
C PRO A 46 -3.57 -4.49 -5.26
N LEU A 47 -2.79 -3.69 -5.98
CA LEU A 47 -2.40 -2.34 -5.55
C LEU A 47 -3.61 -1.41 -5.37
N ASP A 48 -4.67 -1.57 -6.19
CA ASP A 48 -5.88 -0.76 -6.10
C ASP A 48 -6.70 -1.07 -4.84
N VAL A 49 -6.51 -2.24 -4.22
CA VAL A 49 -7.15 -2.59 -2.95
C VAL A 49 -6.75 -1.62 -1.84
N PHE A 50 -5.54 -1.08 -1.86
CA PHE A 50 -5.06 -0.12 -0.86
C PHE A 50 -5.85 1.20 -0.84
N GLN A 51 -6.56 1.54 -1.90
CA GLN A 51 -7.47 2.69 -1.93
C GLN A 51 -8.69 2.48 -1.03
N TYR A 52 -9.09 1.22 -0.82
CA TYR A 52 -10.27 0.82 -0.04
C TYR A 52 -9.91 0.27 1.34
N TYR A 53 -8.85 -0.52 1.41
CA TYR A 53 -8.34 -1.18 2.62
C TYR A 53 -6.84 -0.89 2.74
N ARG A 54 -6.48 0.03 3.62
CA ARG A 54 -5.10 0.49 3.78
C ARG A 54 -4.23 -0.56 4.44
N PRO A 55 -2.93 -0.62 4.13
CA PRO A 55 -1.98 -1.48 4.82
C PRO A 55 -1.60 -0.88 6.19
N ASP A 56 -2.57 -0.76 7.09
CA ASP A 56 -2.47 -0.10 8.40
C ASP A 56 -2.31 -1.08 9.56
N GLY A 57 -2.06 -2.36 9.24
CA GLY A 57 -1.95 -3.45 10.21
C GLY A 57 -3.28 -3.89 10.83
N LYS A 58 -4.42 -3.33 10.43
CA LYS A 58 -5.76 -3.76 10.84
C LYS A 58 -6.48 -4.51 9.74
N ASN A 59 -6.18 -4.16 8.50
CA ASN A 59 -6.79 -4.77 7.34
C ASN A 59 -6.01 -6.01 6.91
N ARG A 60 -6.74 -7.01 6.45
CA ARG A 60 -6.24 -8.29 5.96
C ARG A 60 -6.49 -8.38 4.46
N PHE A 61 -5.63 -9.07 3.73
CA PHE A 61 -5.65 -9.12 2.27
C PHE A 61 -5.80 -10.54 1.78
N PHE A 62 -6.67 -10.76 0.79
CA PHE A 62 -7.06 -12.07 0.31
C PHE A 62 -7.02 -12.17 -1.20
N GLU A 63 -6.64 -13.34 -1.70
CA GLU A 63 -6.93 -13.77 -3.05
C GLU A 63 -8.35 -14.32 -3.11
N VAL A 64 -9.11 -13.93 -4.11
CA VAL A 64 -10.50 -14.35 -4.32
C VAL A 64 -10.74 -14.79 -5.76
N GLU A 65 -11.68 -15.71 -5.95
CA GLU A 65 -12.16 -16.16 -7.23
C GLU A 65 -13.53 -15.53 -7.50
N CYS A 66 -13.63 -14.71 -8.52
CA CYS A 66 -14.88 -14.06 -8.94
C CYS A 66 -15.49 -14.79 -10.13
N ASN A 67 -16.77 -15.14 -10.00
CA ASN A 67 -17.56 -15.86 -11.00
C ASN A 67 -18.96 -15.27 -11.14
N GLY A 68 -19.78 -15.87 -11.99
CA GLY A 68 -21.16 -15.46 -12.25
C GLY A 68 -21.23 -14.22 -13.13
N ALA A 69 -22.20 -13.35 -12.86
CA ALA A 69 -22.25 -12.06 -13.55
C ALA A 69 -21.15 -11.14 -12.98
N ILE A 70 -20.37 -10.56 -13.85
CA ILE A 70 -19.25 -9.66 -13.49
C ILE A 70 -19.50 -8.29 -14.12
N ASN A 71 -19.39 -7.25 -13.31
CA ASN A 71 -19.46 -5.85 -13.74
C ASN A 71 -18.18 -5.13 -13.30
N LYS A 72 -17.42 -4.60 -14.26
CA LYS A 72 -16.15 -3.90 -14.02
C LYS A 72 -16.39 -2.39 -13.82
N GLY A 73 -15.60 -1.80 -12.92
CA GLY A 73 -15.53 -0.36 -12.74
C GLY A 73 -14.80 0.33 -13.90
N GLU A 74 -15.01 1.62 -14.06
CA GLU A 74 -14.37 2.42 -15.13
C GLU A 74 -13.07 3.08 -14.69
N ASN A 75 -12.89 3.33 -13.38
CA ASN A 75 -11.82 4.19 -12.86
C ASN A 75 -10.59 3.43 -12.36
N ASP A 76 -10.78 2.20 -11.92
CA ASP A 76 -9.73 1.34 -11.38
C ASP A 76 -9.98 -0.13 -11.78
N SER A 77 -9.19 -1.07 -11.24
CA SER A 77 -9.38 -2.49 -11.52
C SER A 77 -10.50 -3.14 -10.69
N LYS A 78 -11.32 -2.36 -9.99
CA LYS A 78 -12.43 -2.87 -9.20
C LYS A 78 -13.50 -3.50 -10.06
N LEU A 79 -13.98 -4.65 -9.62
CA LEU A 79 -15.11 -5.36 -10.18
C LEU A 79 -16.11 -5.73 -9.11
N ALA A 80 -17.35 -5.95 -9.52
CA ALA A 80 -18.38 -6.62 -8.75
C ALA A 80 -18.69 -7.97 -9.38
N CYS A 81 -18.97 -8.99 -8.57
CA CYS A 81 -19.39 -10.31 -9.03
C CYS A 81 -20.58 -10.83 -8.22
N THR A 82 -21.35 -11.72 -8.84
CA THR A 82 -22.47 -12.39 -8.15
C THR A 82 -22.04 -13.63 -7.39
N GLU A 83 -20.86 -14.20 -7.70
CA GLU A 83 -20.29 -15.31 -6.98
C GLU A 83 -18.82 -15.02 -6.63
N LEU A 84 -18.44 -15.17 -5.36
CA LEU A 84 -17.11 -14.94 -4.87
C LEU A 84 -16.68 -16.04 -3.89
N LYS A 85 -15.56 -16.69 -4.18
CA LYS A 85 -14.90 -17.64 -3.28
C LYS A 85 -13.64 -17.00 -2.70
N VAL A 86 -13.47 -17.05 -1.38
CA VAL A 86 -12.24 -16.63 -0.70
C VAL A 86 -11.22 -17.76 -0.81
N ALA A 87 -10.21 -17.60 -1.65
CA ALA A 87 -9.22 -18.64 -1.93
C ALA A 87 -8.19 -18.77 -0.81
N GLY A 88 -7.68 -17.66 -0.30
CA GLY A 88 -6.69 -17.67 0.78
C GLY A 88 -6.27 -16.28 1.22
N GLU A 89 -5.70 -16.19 2.42
CA GLU A 89 -5.10 -14.98 2.94
C GLU A 89 -3.66 -14.82 2.43
N LEU A 90 -3.30 -13.60 2.13
CA LEU A 90 -1.97 -13.22 1.69
C LEU A 90 -1.29 -12.38 2.78
N SER A 91 -0.07 -12.74 3.16
CA SER A 91 0.74 -11.83 4.00
C SER A 91 0.95 -10.50 3.27
N LEU A 92 1.15 -9.42 4.03
CA LEU A 92 1.38 -8.09 3.45
C LEU A 92 2.55 -8.10 2.47
N ALA A 93 3.66 -8.78 2.80
CA ALA A 93 4.80 -8.94 1.90
C ALA A 93 4.41 -9.58 0.55
N LYS A 94 3.67 -10.69 0.61
CA LYS A 94 3.22 -11.38 -0.61
C LYS A 94 2.25 -10.51 -1.41
N PHE A 95 1.35 -9.80 -0.72
CA PHE A 95 0.41 -8.89 -1.36
C PHE A 95 1.10 -7.73 -2.08
N ILE A 96 2.12 -7.11 -1.44
CA ILE A 96 2.94 -6.05 -2.05
C ILE A 96 3.68 -6.58 -3.29
N ARG A 97 4.33 -7.76 -3.21
CA ARG A 97 5.01 -8.36 -4.37
C ARG A 97 4.07 -8.59 -5.55
N LEU A 98 2.88 -9.14 -5.28
CA LEU A 98 1.84 -9.32 -6.31
C LEU A 98 1.36 -7.97 -6.88
N SER A 99 1.21 -6.95 -6.02
CA SER A 99 0.85 -5.58 -6.45
C SER A 99 1.85 -5.02 -7.45
N VAL A 100 3.14 -5.14 -7.16
CA VAL A 100 4.21 -4.68 -8.05
C VAL A 100 4.20 -5.47 -9.36
N GLN A 101 4.16 -6.79 -9.29
CA GLN A 101 4.15 -7.65 -10.48
C GLN A 101 2.94 -7.35 -11.38
N THR A 102 1.73 -7.36 -10.83
CA THR A 102 0.49 -7.09 -11.60
C THR A 102 0.50 -5.70 -12.21
N THR A 103 0.97 -4.69 -11.46
CA THR A 103 1.05 -3.31 -11.96
C THR A 103 2.02 -3.22 -13.15
N PHE A 104 3.18 -3.89 -13.06
CA PHE A 104 4.14 -3.94 -14.16
C PHE A 104 3.57 -4.65 -15.40
N GLU A 105 2.94 -5.81 -15.22
CA GLU A 105 2.30 -6.56 -16.32
C GLU A 105 1.20 -5.73 -17.01
N LEU A 106 0.35 -5.04 -16.24
CA LEU A 106 -0.68 -4.16 -16.77
C LEU A 106 -0.08 -3.01 -17.57
N ALA A 107 0.98 -2.37 -17.07
CA ALA A 107 1.65 -1.28 -17.78
C ALA A 107 2.29 -1.77 -19.08
N MET A 108 2.98 -2.91 -19.06
CA MET A 108 3.58 -3.53 -20.26
C MET A 108 2.54 -3.94 -21.30
N ASN A 109 1.41 -4.53 -20.88
CA ASN A 109 0.35 -4.96 -21.77
C ASN A 109 -0.41 -3.78 -22.41
N ARG A 110 -0.53 -2.65 -21.70
CA ARG A 110 -1.14 -1.42 -22.22
C ARG A 110 -0.24 -0.65 -23.17
N ALA A 111 1.07 -0.93 -23.20
CA ALA A 111 2.03 -0.14 -23.96
C ALA A 111 1.76 -0.17 -25.49
N LYS A 112 1.40 0.97 -26.05
CA LYS A 112 1.21 1.17 -27.50
C LYS A 112 2.53 1.42 -28.25
N LYS A 113 3.52 2.01 -27.57
CA LYS A 113 4.86 2.22 -28.10
C LYS A 113 5.85 1.41 -27.30
N LYS A 114 6.53 0.48 -27.94
CA LYS A 114 7.56 -0.38 -27.35
C LYS A 114 8.89 -0.13 -28.06
N THR A 115 9.97 0.02 -27.29
CA THR A 115 11.34 0.10 -27.80
C THR A 115 12.22 -0.88 -27.01
N SER A 116 13.27 -1.39 -27.66
CA SER A 116 14.21 -2.32 -27.03
C SER A 116 15.65 -1.91 -27.32
N GLY A 117 16.56 -2.26 -26.46
CA GLY A 117 17.99 -1.94 -26.54
C GLY A 117 18.40 -1.00 -25.41
N ASP A 118 19.71 -1.06 -25.05
CA ASP A 118 20.26 -0.26 -23.98
C ASP A 118 20.13 1.24 -24.28
N SER A 119 19.82 2.01 -23.26
CA SER A 119 19.60 3.46 -23.36
C SER A 119 18.44 3.88 -24.25
N SER A 120 17.45 3.01 -24.47
CA SER A 120 16.26 3.32 -25.28
C SER A 120 15.31 4.28 -24.55
N SER A 121 14.58 5.08 -25.30
CA SER A 121 13.54 5.94 -24.76
C SER A 121 12.24 5.89 -25.55
N ALA A 122 11.11 5.93 -24.83
CA ALA A 122 9.78 6.03 -25.41
C ALA A 122 8.98 7.11 -24.70
N ALA A 123 8.41 8.06 -25.46
CA ALA A 123 7.54 9.09 -24.91
C ALA A 123 6.24 9.16 -25.69
N THR A 124 5.12 9.33 -24.99
CA THR A 124 3.80 9.50 -25.59
C THR A 124 2.97 10.52 -24.81
N SER A 125 1.98 11.15 -25.48
CA SER A 125 1.04 12.08 -24.82
C SER A 125 -0.37 11.86 -25.33
N GLY A 126 -1.39 12.24 -24.54
CA GLY A 126 -2.81 12.13 -24.87
C GLY A 126 -3.57 11.14 -23.99
N TYR A 127 -4.87 11.07 -24.17
CA TYR A 127 -5.71 10.09 -23.48
C TYR A 127 -5.28 8.64 -23.79
N TYR A 128 -5.21 7.78 -22.77
CA TYR A 128 -4.83 6.37 -22.92
C TYR A 128 -3.46 6.16 -23.60
N SER A 129 -2.51 7.05 -23.34
CA SER A 129 -1.15 6.93 -23.88
C SER A 129 -0.35 5.84 -23.16
N SER A 130 0.51 5.13 -23.89
CA SER A 130 1.33 4.10 -23.28
C SER A 130 2.70 4.01 -23.93
N ALA A 131 3.74 3.92 -23.11
CA ALA A 131 5.12 3.77 -23.54
C ALA A 131 5.80 2.64 -22.75
N ALA A 132 6.58 1.80 -23.44
CA ALA A 132 7.39 0.79 -22.79
C ALA A 132 8.77 0.69 -23.41
N THR A 133 9.78 0.44 -22.55
CA THR A 133 11.14 0.15 -23.01
C THR A 133 11.65 -1.12 -22.33
N SER A 134 12.54 -1.84 -23.03
CA SER A 134 13.32 -2.93 -22.46
C SER A 134 14.80 -2.72 -22.76
N GLY A 135 15.64 -2.87 -21.78
CA GLY A 135 17.07 -2.64 -21.87
C GLY A 135 17.57 -1.73 -20.74
N ASP A 136 18.85 -1.84 -20.41
CA ASP A 136 19.44 -1.09 -19.32
C ASP A 136 19.49 0.41 -19.61
N ARG A 137 19.37 1.23 -18.57
CA ARG A 137 19.39 2.71 -18.66
C ARG A 137 18.30 3.30 -19.55
N SER A 138 17.19 2.59 -19.71
CA SER A 138 16.10 3.00 -20.57
C SER A 138 15.05 3.85 -19.86
N SER A 139 14.29 4.64 -20.61
CA SER A 139 13.23 5.47 -20.02
C SER A 139 11.92 5.43 -20.81
N ALA A 140 10.80 5.36 -20.07
CA ALA A 140 9.47 5.49 -20.61
C ALA A 140 8.75 6.66 -19.94
N ALA A 141 8.15 7.56 -20.71
CA ALA A 141 7.42 8.70 -20.19
C ALA A 141 6.05 8.85 -20.87
N THR A 142 5.02 9.15 -20.09
CA THR A 142 3.69 9.46 -20.64
C THR A 142 3.07 10.66 -19.94
N SER A 143 2.23 11.41 -20.69
CA SER A 143 1.39 12.46 -20.11
C SER A 143 -0.04 12.32 -20.61
N GLY A 144 -1.01 12.44 -19.70
CA GLY A 144 -2.44 12.38 -20.03
C GLY A 144 -3.23 11.45 -19.12
N TYR A 145 -4.53 11.44 -19.28
CA TYR A 145 -5.43 10.58 -18.51
C TYR A 145 -5.25 9.10 -18.88
N TYR A 146 -5.32 8.19 -17.88
CA TYR A 146 -5.22 6.74 -18.05
C TYR A 146 -3.95 6.29 -18.78
N SER A 147 -2.84 6.96 -18.50
CA SER A 147 -1.58 6.71 -19.19
C SER A 147 -0.70 5.68 -18.48
N SER A 148 0.15 4.97 -19.20
CA SER A 148 1.01 3.95 -18.64
C SER A 148 2.44 4.06 -19.15
N ALA A 149 3.42 4.03 -18.24
CA ALA A 149 4.84 3.95 -18.58
C ALA A 149 5.45 2.71 -17.91
N ALA A 150 6.22 1.91 -18.67
CA ALA A 150 6.87 0.73 -18.14
C ALA A 150 8.30 0.56 -18.65
N THR A 151 9.21 0.13 -17.78
CA THR A 151 10.57 -0.24 -18.18
C THR A 151 10.98 -1.58 -17.57
N SER A 152 11.75 -2.37 -18.35
CA SER A 152 12.44 -3.55 -17.81
C SER A 152 13.94 -3.42 -18.11
N GLY A 153 14.75 -3.42 -17.11
CA GLY A 153 16.21 -3.25 -17.20
C GLY A 153 16.75 -2.42 -16.05
N ASP A 154 17.99 -2.62 -15.72
CA ASP A 154 18.65 -1.95 -14.61
C ASP A 154 18.85 -0.45 -14.88
N ARG A 155 18.77 0.35 -13.83
CA ARG A 155 18.96 1.81 -13.89
C ARG A 155 17.95 2.52 -14.81
N SER A 156 16.76 1.95 -14.95
CA SER A 156 15.74 2.47 -15.86
C SER A 156 14.69 3.30 -15.14
N SER A 157 13.96 4.12 -15.86
CA SER A 157 12.92 4.98 -15.29
C SER A 157 11.61 4.96 -16.06
N ALA A 158 10.50 4.89 -15.31
CA ALA A 158 9.15 5.07 -15.83
C ALA A 158 8.50 6.28 -15.17
N ALA A 159 7.95 7.20 -15.95
CA ALA A 159 7.30 8.40 -15.42
C ALA A 159 5.94 8.67 -16.09
N THR A 160 4.95 9.04 -15.27
CA THR A 160 3.66 9.49 -15.79
C THR A 160 3.22 10.80 -15.13
N SER A 161 2.52 11.65 -15.89
CA SER A 161 1.80 12.78 -15.34
C SER A 161 0.35 12.74 -15.83
N GLY A 162 -0.59 12.55 -14.92
CA GLY A 162 -2.01 12.50 -15.26
C GLY A 162 -2.83 11.65 -14.29
N TYR A 163 -4.13 11.80 -14.35
CA TYR A 163 -5.07 11.04 -13.55
C TYR A 163 -5.12 9.56 -13.95
N TYR A 164 -5.29 8.65 -12.98
CA TYR A 164 -5.42 7.21 -13.21
C TYR A 164 -4.25 6.60 -13.98
N SER A 165 -3.04 7.09 -13.71
CA SER A 165 -1.86 6.73 -14.48
C SER A 165 -0.98 5.71 -13.74
N ILE A 166 -0.20 4.93 -14.50
CA ILE A 166 0.64 3.87 -13.97
C ILE A 166 2.08 4.07 -14.43
N ALA A 167 3.03 4.08 -13.49
CA ALA A 167 4.46 3.95 -13.77
C ALA A 167 5.01 2.68 -13.14
N ALA A 168 5.72 1.85 -13.91
CA ALA A 168 6.25 0.59 -13.40
C ALA A 168 7.65 0.28 -13.93
N THR A 169 8.53 -0.22 -13.05
CA THR A 169 9.85 -0.70 -13.44
C THR A 169 10.14 -2.09 -12.87
N SER A 170 10.92 -2.89 -13.63
CA SER A 170 11.51 -4.12 -13.12
C SER A 170 13.00 -4.12 -13.45
N GLY A 171 13.83 -3.91 -12.47
CA GLY A 171 15.28 -3.86 -12.60
C GLY A 171 15.89 -3.11 -11.42
N ASP A 172 17.11 -3.44 -11.07
CA ASP A 172 17.82 -2.84 -9.94
C ASP A 172 18.13 -1.37 -10.19
N ARG A 173 18.11 -0.58 -9.13
CA ARG A 173 18.41 0.87 -9.16
C ARG A 173 17.48 1.65 -10.08
N SER A 174 16.26 1.19 -10.24
CA SER A 174 15.28 1.77 -11.15
C SER A 174 14.25 2.64 -10.43
N SER A 175 13.56 3.50 -11.17
CA SER A 175 12.61 4.45 -10.58
C SER A 175 11.28 4.47 -11.31
N ALA A 176 10.18 4.43 -10.55
CA ALA A 176 8.84 4.67 -11.08
C ALA A 176 8.23 5.91 -10.40
N ALA A 177 7.73 6.87 -11.19
CA ALA A 177 7.16 8.09 -10.66
C ALA A 177 5.81 8.46 -11.30
N THR A 178 4.85 8.90 -10.49
CA THR A 178 3.59 9.47 -10.98
C THR A 178 3.29 10.81 -10.31
N SER A 179 2.70 11.74 -11.06
CA SER A 179 2.21 13.02 -10.53
C SER A 179 0.74 13.23 -10.89
N GLY A 180 -0.15 12.44 -10.37
CA GLY A 180 -1.58 12.59 -10.61
C GLY A 180 -2.38 11.82 -9.59
N ASN A 181 -3.62 12.26 -9.35
CA ASN A 181 -4.50 11.58 -8.41
C ASN A 181 -4.91 10.19 -8.96
N TYR A 182 -5.21 9.27 -8.05
CA TYR A 182 -5.60 7.89 -8.36
C TYR A 182 -4.54 7.14 -9.19
N SER A 183 -3.28 7.44 -8.98
CA SER A 183 -2.19 6.91 -9.77
C SER A 183 -1.30 5.93 -8.99
N SER A 184 -0.58 5.07 -9.70
CA SER A 184 0.22 4.02 -9.08
C SER A 184 1.65 4.02 -9.59
N ALA A 185 2.63 3.95 -8.68
CA ALA A 185 4.03 3.73 -9.00
C ALA A 185 4.51 2.41 -8.39
N ALA A 186 5.21 1.58 -9.16
CA ALA A 186 5.69 0.28 -8.70
C ALA A 186 7.09 -0.07 -9.20
N THR A 187 7.93 -0.63 -8.31
CA THR A 187 9.25 -1.13 -8.69
C THR A 187 9.51 -2.52 -8.11
N SER A 188 10.24 -3.37 -8.85
CA SER A 188 10.65 -4.70 -8.41
C SER A 188 12.15 -4.92 -8.58
N GLY A 189 12.97 -4.12 -7.99
CA GLY A 189 14.42 -4.32 -8.03
C GLY A 189 15.05 -3.75 -6.78
N ASP A 190 16.22 -4.22 -6.44
CA ASP A 190 16.97 -3.74 -5.28
C ASP A 190 17.43 -2.30 -5.48
N SER A 191 17.50 -1.56 -4.39
CA SER A 191 17.88 -0.14 -4.40
C SER A 191 17.01 0.74 -5.30
N SER A 192 15.75 0.38 -5.49
CA SER A 192 14.82 1.04 -6.40
C SER A 192 13.82 1.95 -5.68
N SER A 193 13.18 2.84 -6.41
CA SER A 193 12.28 3.84 -5.83
C SER A 193 10.93 3.94 -6.56
N ALA A 194 9.84 3.95 -5.80
CA ALA A 194 8.51 4.26 -6.31
C ALA A 194 7.98 5.54 -5.62
N ALA A 195 7.51 6.52 -6.41
CA ALA A 195 7.02 7.77 -5.86
C ALA A 195 5.70 8.23 -6.50
N THR A 196 4.78 8.75 -5.67
CA THR A 196 3.56 9.40 -6.17
C THR A 196 3.35 10.74 -5.48
N SER A 197 2.78 11.73 -6.19
CA SER A 197 2.44 13.03 -5.63
C SER A 197 0.96 13.40 -5.84
N GLY A 198 0.07 12.45 -5.83
CA GLY A 198 -1.37 12.69 -5.99
C GLY A 198 -2.18 12.07 -4.85
N ASP A 199 -3.37 12.62 -4.62
CA ASP A 199 -4.32 12.05 -3.68
C ASP A 199 -4.83 10.69 -4.15
N PHE A 200 -5.20 9.83 -3.20
CA PHE A 200 -5.67 8.47 -3.48
C PHE A 200 -4.69 7.64 -4.33
N SER A 201 -3.41 7.89 -4.19
CA SER A 201 -2.38 7.25 -5.00
C SER A 201 -1.55 6.24 -4.20
N SER A 202 -0.88 5.31 -4.89
CA SER A 202 -0.14 4.24 -4.23
C SER A 202 1.27 4.09 -4.80
N ALA A 203 2.26 3.95 -3.91
CA ALA A 203 3.63 3.61 -4.26
C ALA A 203 4.01 2.26 -3.65
N ALA A 204 4.64 1.36 -4.41
CA ALA A 204 5.07 0.07 -3.91
C ALA A 204 6.44 -0.36 -4.43
N THR A 205 7.25 -0.96 -3.55
CA THR A 205 8.53 -1.58 -3.93
C THR A 205 8.65 -2.99 -3.38
N SER A 206 9.35 -3.88 -4.08
CA SER A 206 9.59 -5.25 -3.62
C SER A 206 11.07 -5.66 -3.57
N GLY A 207 12.00 -4.74 -3.65
CA GLY A 207 13.44 -5.01 -3.55
C GLY A 207 14.04 -4.56 -2.23
N ASP A 208 15.18 -5.12 -1.86
CA ASP A 208 15.93 -4.71 -0.68
C ASP A 208 16.52 -3.30 -0.84
N SER A 209 16.69 -2.61 0.26
CA SER A 209 17.20 -1.22 0.28
C SER A 209 16.39 -0.25 -0.58
N SER A 210 15.12 -0.52 -0.79
CA SER A 210 14.23 0.22 -1.69
C SER A 210 13.30 1.19 -0.96
N SER A 211 12.74 2.16 -1.68
CA SER A 211 11.90 3.20 -1.09
C SER A 211 10.58 3.39 -1.81
N ALA A 212 9.49 3.47 -1.05
CA ALA A 212 8.18 3.88 -1.56
C ALA A 212 7.74 5.17 -0.87
N ALA A 213 7.34 6.19 -1.64
CA ALA A 213 6.93 7.47 -1.09
C ALA A 213 5.65 8.03 -1.72
N THR A 214 4.77 8.61 -0.89
CA THR A 214 3.60 9.34 -1.38
C THR A 214 3.46 10.68 -0.67
N SER A 215 2.96 11.71 -1.38
CA SER A 215 2.70 13.02 -0.80
C SER A 215 1.25 13.49 -0.92
N GLY A 216 0.31 12.60 -1.19
CA GLY A 216 -1.12 12.93 -1.31
C GLY A 216 -1.95 12.45 -0.13
N ASP A 217 -3.10 13.08 0.08
CA ASP A 217 -4.08 12.63 1.06
C ASP A 217 -4.67 11.27 0.67
N SER A 218 -5.01 10.47 1.67
CA SER A 218 -5.57 9.13 1.47
C SER A 218 -4.70 8.18 0.62
N SER A 219 -3.41 8.39 0.61
CA SER A 219 -2.44 7.64 -0.21
C SER A 219 -1.69 6.57 0.58
N SER A 220 -1.06 5.63 -0.10
CA SER A 220 -0.39 4.49 0.53
C SER A 220 1.02 4.27 -0.04
N ALA A 221 1.99 4.07 0.85
CA ALA A 221 3.34 3.63 0.49
C ALA A 221 3.63 2.26 1.12
N ALA A 222 4.17 1.32 0.36
CA ALA A 222 4.45 -0.02 0.86
C ALA A 222 5.76 -0.62 0.31
N THR A 223 6.53 -1.27 1.18
CA THR A 223 7.75 -1.99 0.80
C THR A 223 7.78 -3.40 1.34
N SER A 224 8.41 -4.34 0.63
CA SER A 224 8.56 -5.73 1.08
C SER A 224 10.01 -6.22 1.15
N GLY A 225 11.00 -5.37 0.97
CA GLY A 225 12.42 -5.72 1.07
C GLY A 225 13.04 -5.34 2.41
N ASP A 226 14.15 -5.98 2.78
CA ASP A 226 14.91 -5.64 3.97
C ASP A 226 15.60 -4.27 3.81
N SER A 227 15.84 -3.61 4.93
CA SER A 227 16.46 -2.26 4.95
C SER A 227 15.70 -1.22 4.11
N SER A 228 14.43 -1.40 3.90
CA SER A 228 13.60 -0.58 3.02
C SER A 228 12.75 0.46 3.76
N SER A 229 12.28 1.46 3.04
CA SER A 229 11.53 2.57 3.64
C SER A 229 10.22 2.85 2.93
N ALA A 230 9.15 3.00 3.69
CA ALA A 230 7.86 3.49 3.20
C ALA A 230 7.51 4.81 3.89
N ALA A 231 7.18 5.86 3.13
CA ALA A 231 6.87 7.17 3.68
C ALA A 231 5.62 7.81 3.06
N THR A 232 4.80 8.45 3.90
CA THR A 232 3.67 9.27 3.42
C THR A 232 3.62 10.61 4.13
N SER A 233 3.21 11.67 3.43
CA SER A 233 3.04 13.01 4.01
C SER A 233 1.61 13.55 3.93
N GLY A 234 0.63 12.75 3.58
CA GLY A 234 -0.77 13.17 3.50
C GLY A 234 -1.61 12.72 4.69
N ASN A 235 -2.73 13.41 4.92
CA ASN A 235 -3.71 12.99 5.91
C ASN A 235 -4.40 11.68 5.48
N ARG A 236 -4.81 10.87 6.46
CA ARG A 236 -5.46 9.57 6.23
C ARG A 236 -4.63 8.64 5.35
N SER A 237 -3.32 8.79 5.37
CA SER A 237 -2.40 8.01 4.55
C SER A 237 -1.75 6.87 5.34
N SER A 238 -1.19 5.89 4.66
CA SER A 238 -0.60 4.71 5.30
C SER A 238 0.77 4.39 4.74
N ALA A 239 1.73 4.12 5.62
CA ALA A 239 3.04 3.60 5.28
C ALA A 239 3.23 2.21 5.88
N ALA A 240 3.69 1.24 5.09
CA ALA A 240 3.89 -0.12 5.58
C ALA A 240 5.18 -0.75 5.04
N THR A 241 5.89 -1.47 5.91
CA THR A 241 7.05 -2.28 5.53
C THR A 241 6.93 -3.70 6.07
N SER A 242 7.46 -4.68 5.36
CA SER A 242 7.47 -6.07 5.82
C SER A 242 8.87 -6.70 5.86
N GLY A 243 9.92 -5.95 5.57
CA GLY A 243 11.31 -6.41 5.68
C GLY A 243 11.95 -6.09 7.04
N ASP A 244 12.99 -6.82 7.40
CA ASP A 244 13.78 -6.56 8.60
C ASP A 244 14.57 -5.25 8.46
N SER A 245 14.87 -4.61 9.59
CA SER A 245 15.60 -3.33 9.63
C SER A 245 14.98 -2.21 8.80
N SER A 246 13.67 -2.23 8.61
CA SER A 246 12.93 -1.33 7.74
C SER A 246 12.18 -0.24 8.49
N SER A 247 11.77 0.81 7.78
CA SER A 247 11.10 1.96 8.39
C SER A 247 9.80 2.31 7.67
N ALA A 248 8.72 2.46 8.43
CA ALA A 248 7.46 3.03 7.96
C ALA A 248 7.21 4.38 8.63
N ALA A 249 6.99 5.45 7.87
CA ALA A 249 6.79 6.79 8.40
C ALA A 249 5.57 7.50 7.80
N THR A 250 4.78 8.16 8.66
CA THR A 250 3.68 9.02 8.24
C THR A 250 3.74 10.38 8.94
N SER A 251 3.37 11.46 8.24
CA SER A 251 3.35 12.81 8.82
C SER A 251 2.00 13.52 8.70
N GLY A 252 0.90 12.83 8.46
CA GLY A 252 -0.43 13.43 8.36
C GLY A 252 -1.37 12.99 9.49
N ASN A 253 -2.42 13.77 9.73
CA ASN A 253 -3.45 13.40 10.70
C ASN A 253 -4.22 12.14 10.27
N ARG A 254 -4.64 11.32 11.24
CA ARG A 254 -5.37 10.06 11.03
C ARG A 254 -4.62 9.08 10.13
N SER A 255 -3.31 9.14 10.14
CA SER A 255 -2.45 8.30 9.32
C SER A 255 -1.88 7.12 10.11
N SER A 256 -1.43 6.07 9.42
CA SER A 256 -0.98 4.84 10.03
C SER A 256 0.40 4.43 9.53
N ALA A 257 1.32 4.09 10.44
CA ALA A 257 2.59 3.47 10.12
C ALA A 257 2.62 2.03 10.67
N ALA A 258 3.03 1.05 9.86
CA ALA A 258 3.07 -0.34 10.26
C ALA A 258 4.33 -1.06 9.75
N THR A 259 4.97 -1.86 10.62
CA THR A 259 6.07 -2.74 10.22
C THR A 259 5.84 -4.16 10.72
N SER A 260 6.18 -5.17 9.91
CA SER A 260 6.14 -6.58 10.33
C SER A 260 7.52 -7.24 10.41
N GLY A 261 8.58 -6.53 10.03
CA GLY A 261 9.96 -7.01 10.16
C GLY A 261 10.58 -6.76 11.53
N ASN A 262 11.60 -7.54 11.89
CA ASN A 262 12.37 -7.35 13.10
C ASN A 262 13.29 -6.12 13.01
N TYR A 263 13.67 -5.56 14.16
CA TYR A 263 14.55 -4.38 14.22
C TYR A 263 14.05 -3.18 13.42
N SER A 264 12.74 -3.08 13.25
CA SER A 264 12.09 -2.10 12.39
C SER A 264 11.42 -0.98 13.18
N THR A 265 11.16 0.14 12.53
CA THR A 265 10.55 1.30 13.17
C THR A 265 9.30 1.75 12.43
N ALA A 266 8.18 1.86 13.16
CA ALA A 266 6.96 2.51 12.69
C ALA A 266 6.82 3.87 13.36
N THR A 267 6.81 4.96 12.60
CA THR A 267 6.67 6.33 13.11
C THR A 267 5.43 7.00 12.51
N ALA A 268 4.52 7.43 13.37
CA ALA A 268 3.35 8.19 12.96
C ALA A 268 3.31 9.55 13.68
N THR A 269 3.33 10.65 12.93
CA THR A 269 3.25 12.01 13.46
C THR A 269 2.00 12.70 12.95
N GLY A 270 1.27 13.37 13.86
CA GLY A 270 -0.01 14.01 13.58
C GLY A 270 -1.11 13.53 14.54
N GLY A 271 -2.21 14.25 14.62
CA GLY A 271 -3.33 13.88 15.50
C GLY A 271 -4.06 12.62 15.04
N TYR A 272 -4.52 11.81 16.00
CA TYR A 272 -5.27 10.56 15.76
C TYR A 272 -4.52 9.53 14.90
N CYS A 273 -3.20 9.50 15.00
CA CYS A 273 -2.36 8.59 14.24
C CYS A 273 -2.15 7.25 14.96
N SER A 274 -1.70 6.24 14.23
CA SER A 274 -1.38 4.94 14.79
C SER A 274 -0.03 4.43 14.31
N ALA A 275 0.78 3.89 15.22
CA ALA A 275 2.01 3.19 14.94
C ALA A 275 1.94 1.74 15.41
N GLN A 276 2.35 0.80 14.56
CA GLN A 276 2.29 -0.63 14.87
C GLN A 276 3.56 -1.36 14.46
N VAL A 277 4.04 -2.24 15.34
CA VAL A 277 5.16 -3.14 15.05
C VAL A 277 4.78 -4.58 15.39
N GLU A 278 5.04 -5.51 14.46
CA GLU A 278 4.78 -6.95 14.64
C GLU A 278 6.08 -7.77 14.71
N GLY A 279 7.21 -7.20 14.29
CA GLY A 279 8.52 -7.82 14.39
C GLY A 279 9.18 -7.57 15.75
N LYS A 280 10.07 -8.49 16.18
CA LYS A 280 10.79 -8.39 17.45
C LYS A 280 11.80 -7.25 17.44
N ASN A 281 12.11 -6.73 18.66
CA ASN A 281 13.11 -5.67 18.85
C ASN A 281 12.84 -4.40 18.02
N SER A 282 11.57 -4.10 17.80
CA SER A 282 11.11 -3.00 16.98
C SER A 282 10.52 -1.86 17.81
N LEU A 283 10.35 -0.70 17.19
CA LEU A 283 9.91 0.52 17.86
C LEU A 283 8.67 1.11 17.18
N ALA A 284 7.59 1.28 17.93
CA ALA A 284 6.41 2.00 17.49
C ALA A 284 6.34 3.39 18.11
N ILE A 285 6.39 4.44 17.29
CA ILE A 285 6.37 5.84 17.71
C ILE A 285 5.08 6.49 17.20
N ALA A 286 4.19 6.92 18.11
CA ALA A 286 3.03 7.70 17.75
C ALA A 286 3.10 9.06 18.47
N ASN A 287 3.41 10.11 17.69
CA ASN A 287 3.59 11.47 18.16
C ASN A 287 2.45 12.36 17.66
N GLY A 288 1.54 12.71 18.56
CA GLY A 288 0.40 13.58 18.26
C GLY A 288 -0.76 13.37 19.22
N ALA A 289 -1.68 14.33 19.26
CA ALA A 289 -2.86 14.26 20.09
C ALA A 289 -3.72 13.04 19.71
N HIS A 290 -4.23 12.31 20.71
CA HIS A 290 -5.08 11.14 20.55
C HIS A 290 -4.48 10.03 19.67
N SER A 291 -3.16 9.96 19.59
CA SER A 291 -2.44 8.96 18.81
C SER A 291 -2.18 7.70 19.65
N LYS A 292 -1.97 6.57 18.98
CA LYS A 292 -1.83 5.28 19.63
C LYS A 292 -0.76 4.41 19.02
N ALA A 293 -0.20 3.52 19.84
CA ALA A 293 0.80 2.56 19.41
C ALA A 293 0.49 1.15 19.92
N ARG A 294 0.92 0.12 19.20
CA ARG A 294 0.93 -1.27 19.66
C ARG A 294 2.16 -2.02 19.14
N GLY A 295 2.51 -3.09 19.82
CA GLY A 295 3.64 -3.95 19.44
C GLY A 295 3.52 -5.34 20.00
N VAL A 296 4.45 -6.22 19.59
CA VAL A 296 4.60 -7.57 20.15
C VAL A 296 5.58 -7.57 21.32
N LEU A 297 5.62 -8.66 22.05
CA LEU A 297 6.47 -8.85 23.23
C LEU A 297 7.95 -8.51 22.92
N GLY A 298 8.55 -7.66 23.74
CA GLY A 298 9.94 -7.20 23.61
C GLY A 298 10.13 -5.94 22.79
N CYS A 299 9.11 -5.43 22.10
CA CYS A 299 9.13 -4.14 21.41
C CYS A 299 9.00 -2.96 22.37
N TYR A 300 9.22 -1.77 21.86
CA TYR A 300 9.04 -0.52 22.60
C TYR A 300 7.97 0.35 21.94
N LEU A 301 7.13 0.97 22.80
CA LEU A 301 6.14 1.96 22.38
C LEU A 301 6.59 3.34 22.86
N VAL A 302 6.54 4.33 21.97
CA VAL A 302 6.76 5.75 22.31
C VAL A 302 5.47 6.49 22.02
N LEU A 303 4.92 7.14 23.04
CA LEU A 303 3.67 7.88 22.97
C LEU A 303 3.83 9.29 23.52
N THR A 304 3.06 10.21 23.00
CA THR A 304 3.00 11.60 23.43
C THR A 304 1.57 12.01 23.80
N GLU A 305 1.45 12.91 24.75
CA GLU A 305 0.18 13.53 25.15
C GLU A 305 0.26 15.04 24.95
N TYR A 306 -0.77 15.59 24.37
CA TYR A 306 -0.89 17.02 24.10
C TYR A 306 -2.13 17.61 24.78
N ALA A 307 -1.99 18.80 25.36
CA ALA A 307 -3.12 19.61 25.80
C ALA A 307 -3.87 20.21 24.61
N ASP A 308 -5.10 20.65 24.87
CA ASP A 308 -5.81 21.54 23.95
C ASP A 308 -4.95 22.77 23.64
N GLY A 309 -4.82 23.10 22.34
CA GLY A 309 -3.90 24.14 21.86
C GLY A 309 -2.51 23.64 21.45
N GLY A 310 -2.25 22.33 21.50
CA GLY A 310 -1.05 21.73 20.90
C GLY A 310 0.22 21.76 21.75
N LYS A 311 0.12 22.08 23.05
CA LYS A 311 1.25 22.03 23.99
C LYS A 311 1.54 20.58 24.38
N LEU A 312 2.77 20.12 24.17
CA LEU A 312 3.24 18.81 24.63
C LEU A 312 3.22 18.77 26.17
N LEU A 313 2.51 17.81 26.74
CA LEU A 313 2.43 17.55 28.19
C LEU A 313 3.40 16.44 28.60
N TRP A 314 3.35 15.33 27.91
CA TRP A 314 4.12 14.13 28.21
C TRP A 314 4.67 13.47 26.96
N ALA A 315 5.86 12.88 27.11
CA ALA A 315 6.42 11.91 26.15
C ALA A 315 6.99 10.75 26.95
N LYS A 316 6.52 9.54 26.69
CA LYS A 316 6.96 8.34 27.43
C LYS A 316 7.29 7.20 26.48
N ILE A 317 8.22 6.35 26.93
CA ILE A 317 8.57 5.08 26.31
C ILE A 317 8.28 3.95 27.27
N ALA A 318 7.70 2.86 26.77
CA ALA A 318 7.49 1.65 27.54
C ALA A 318 7.83 0.40 26.72
N LYS A 319 8.35 -0.63 27.37
CA LYS A 319 8.57 -1.94 26.78
C LYS A 319 7.29 -2.77 26.84
N VAL A 320 6.95 -3.44 25.78
CA VAL A 320 5.90 -4.47 25.76
C VAL A 320 6.45 -5.68 26.50
N ASP A 321 6.03 -5.85 27.75
CA ASP A 321 6.54 -6.87 28.69
C ASP A 321 5.55 -8.02 28.92
N GLY A 322 4.33 -7.90 28.38
CA GLY A 322 3.25 -8.86 28.51
C GLY A 322 2.45 -8.73 29.82
N THR A 323 2.82 -7.79 30.70
CA THR A 323 2.17 -7.56 32.01
C THR A 323 1.64 -6.13 32.13
N ALA A 324 2.50 -5.15 32.29
CA ALA A 324 2.13 -3.74 32.33
C ALA A 324 1.72 -3.22 30.96
N ILE A 325 2.45 -3.61 29.92
CA ILE A 325 2.12 -3.34 28.51
C ILE A 325 1.95 -4.68 27.80
N LYS A 326 0.71 -5.03 27.48
CA LYS A 326 0.34 -6.28 26.82
C LYS A 326 0.69 -6.25 25.33
N GLU A 327 1.02 -7.40 24.77
CA GLU A 327 1.25 -7.53 23.34
C GLU A 327 -0.04 -7.41 22.52
N ASN A 328 0.07 -6.81 21.33
CA ASN A 328 -1.04 -6.64 20.39
C ASN A 328 -2.22 -5.79 20.91
N VAL A 329 -2.06 -5.10 22.03
CA VAL A 329 -3.04 -4.15 22.58
C VAL A 329 -2.64 -2.73 22.17
N TRP A 330 -3.63 -1.92 21.78
CA TRP A 330 -3.43 -0.51 21.49
C TRP A 330 -3.35 0.29 22.79
N TYR A 331 -2.35 1.17 22.87
CA TYR A 331 -2.15 2.10 23.97
C TYR A 331 -2.13 3.54 23.49
N THR A 332 -2.69 4.44 24.27
CA THR A 332 -2.52 5.88 24.20
C THR A 332 -1.82 6.38 25.46
N LEU A 333 -1.36 7.64 25.44
CA LEU A 333 -0.84 8.30 26.66
C LEU A 333 -1.91 9.27 27.19
N LYS A 334 -2.27 9.13 28.47
CA LYS A 334 -3.25 9.97 29.13
C LYS A 334 -2.85 10.23 30.58
N ASN A 335 -2.81 11.52 30.98
CA ASN A 335 -2.28 11.97 32.25
C ASN A 335 -0.86 11.43 32.53
N GLY A 336 -0.07 11.27 31.49
CA GLY A 336 1.27 10.71 31.57
C GLY A 336 1.33 9.19 31.81
N GLU A 337 0.23 8.44 31.69
CA GLU A 337 0.22 6.97 31.85
C GLU A 337 -0.27 6.28 30.57
N PHE A 338 0.22 5.06 30.32
CA PHE A 338 -0.24 4.22 29.22
C PHE A 338 -1.63 3.67 29.52
N GLU A 339 -2.61 3.97 28.70
CA GLU A 339 -4.00 3.52 28.83
C GLU A 339 -4.38 2.66 27.60
N GLU A 340 -5.03 1.51 27.84
CA GLU A 340 -5.55 0.63 26.78
C GLU A 340 -6.72 1.30 26.05
N VAL A 341 -6.80 1.14 24.68
CA VAL A 341 -7.80 1.81 23.82
C VAL A 341 -8.56 0.79 22.97
#